data_2807c08c36065d9b8756c50c6a0196e0
#
_entry.id   2807c08c36065d9b8756c50c6a0196e0
#
_cell.length_a   1.000
_cell.length_b   1.000
_cell.length_c   1.000
_cell.angle_alpha   90.00
_cell.angle_beta   90.00
_cell.angle_gamma   90.00
#
_symmetry.space_group_name_H-M   'P 1'
#
loop_
_entity.id
_entity.type
_entity.pdbx_description
1 polymer ?
#
loop_
_entity_poly.entity_id
_entity_poly.type
_entity_poly.pdbx_seq_one_letter_code
_entity_poly.pdbx_strand_id
1 'polypeptide(L)'
;KFLEYSKGVFKEGYQKLGSVAFLDFASMIKAAPALMKYQAWRSVYSIVSSYVKDEKLREALSFHTLLVGGNPMSTSAIYALIHTIEKEGGVWFAKGGTNRLVAAMVTHFERLGGTIRLGDPVEEIETRGDKVIGVRTKSGWRMDCDMAASNGDLMHTYKDLLTSNKRGERATKSLRRKSWSPSLFVLHLGIKGTWPGIPHHMILFGPRYKGLLDDIYKNGVLPQDFSLYLHHPTVTDPSLAPEGCSTFYVLAPVAHMGKAPLDWDGDVGEALKERILDELERRLIPDIRSRIMTQFHYTPADFGRDLSAHLGSAFSLEPVLWQSAYMRAHNRDDAIPNLYFVGAGTHPGAGIPGVVGSAKATAALMLEEANK
;
A
#
# COMPACT_ATOMS: atom_id res chain seq x y z
N LYS A 1 9.21 25.67 -8.71
CA LYS A 1 10.51 24.97 -8.56
C LYS A 1 10.34 23.55 -8.01
N PHE A 2 9.64 23.34 -6.85
CA PHE A 2 9.43 21.99 -6.32
C PHE A 2 8.69 21.07 -7.30
N LEU A 3 7.63 21.56 -7.95
CA LEU A 3 6.89 20.78 -8.95
C LEU A 3 7.73 20.45 -10.19
N GLU A 4 8.67 21.31 -10.58
CA GLU A 4 9.64 21.00 -11.65
C GLU A 4 10.61 19.90 -11.23
N TYR A 5 11.05 19.91 -9.97
CA TYR A 5 11.81 18.81 -9.40
C TYR A 5 11.01 17.50 -9.44
N SER A 6 9.76 17.51 -8.95
CA SER A 6 8.84 16.36 -8.98
C SER A 6 8.66 15.81 -10.42
N LYS A 7 8.48 16.69 -11.41
CA LYS A 7 8.36 16.30 -12.83
C LYS A 7 9.61 15.60 -13.36
N GLY A 8 10.77 16.08 -12.99
CA GLY A 8 12.03 15.44 -13.35
C GLY A 8 12.17 14.04 -12.74
N VAL A 9 11.82 13.91 -11.45
CA VAL A 9 11.82 12.62 -10.75
C VAL A 9 10.81 11.64 -11.34
N PHE A 10 9.61 12.13 -11.70
CA PHE A 10 8.57 11.31 -12.34
C PHE A 10 9.04 10.72 -13.67
N LYS A 11 9.68 11.53 -14.51
CA LYS A 11 10.22 11.09 -15.81
C LYS A 11 11.27 9.98 -15.65
N GLU A 12 12.19 10.13 -14.72
CA GLU A 12 13.26 9.15 -14.51
C GLU A 12 12.81 7.96 -13.68
N GLY A 13 12.08 8.20 -12.58
CA GLY A 13 11.72 7.17 -11.60
C GLY A 13 10.51 6.34 -12.01
N TYR A 14 9.47 6.97 -12.56
CA TYR A 14 8.22 6.26 -12.86
C TYR A 14 8.12 5.85 -14.33
N GLN A 15 8.28 6.81 -15.27
CA GLN A 15 8.09 6.51 -16.68
C GLN A 15 9.15 5.55 -17.22
N LYS A 16 10.41 5.65 -16.76
CA LYS A 16 11.49 4.77 -17.23
C LYS A 16 11.62 3.48 -16.42
N LEU A 17 11.35 3.53 -15.12
CA LEU A 17 11.70 2.45 -14.21
C LEU A 17 10.52 1.81 -13.48
N GLY A 18 9.33 2.42 -13.50
CA GLY A 18 8.18 1.96 -12.71
C GLY A 18 7.54 0.64 -13.17
N SER A 19 7.86 0.16 -14.37
CA SER A 19 7.39 -1.13 -14.87
C SER A 19 8.53 -2.05 -15.34
N VAL A 20 9.76 -1.78 -14.90
CA VAL A 20 10.96 -2.58 -15.22
C VAL A 20 11.36 -3.40 -14.00
N ALA A 21 11.53 -4.71 -14.18
CA ALA A 21 12.03 -5.55 -13.10
C ALA A 21 13.53 -5.30 -12.86
N PHE A 22 13.90 -5.02 -11.59
CA PHE A 22 15.28 -4.90 -11.17
C PHE A 22 15.80 -6.25 -10.67
N LEU A 23 16.27 -7.10 -11.57
CA LEU A 23 16.80 -8.42 -11.21
C LEU A 23 18.32 -8.47 -11.07
N ASP A 24 19.03 -7.43 -11.51
CA ASP A 24 20.48 -7.37 -11.47
C ASP A 24 21.00 -6.03 -10.95
N PHE A 25 22.20 -6.05 -10.38
CA PHE A 25 22.84 -4.84 -9.84
C PHE A 25 23.27 -3.86 -10.92
N ALA A 26 23.49 -4.31 -12.16
CA ALA A 26 23.85 -3.45 -13.28
C ALA A 26 22.71 -2.46 -13.60
N SER A 27 21.46 -2.87 -13.43
CA SER A 27 20.30 -1.98 -13.54
C SER A 27 20.33 -0.84 -12.53
N MET A 28 20.83 -1.07 -11.29
CA MET A 28 21.04 -0.01 -10.30
C MET A 28 22.17 0.94 -10.69
N ILE A 29 23.26 0.42 -11.26
CA ILE A 29 24.37 1.26 -11.76
C ILE A 29 23.87 2.19 -12.87
N LYS A 30 23.06 1.68 -13.80
CA LYS A 30 22.43 2.51 -14.85
C LYS A 30 21.50 3.59 -14.30
N ALA A 31 20.82 3.32 -13.20
CA ALA A 31 19.93 4.28 -12.53
C ALA A 31 20.71 5.30 -11.65
N ALA A 32 21.95 5.00 -11.24
CA ALA A 32 22.73 5.81 -10.30
C ALA A 32 22.85 7.29 -10.69
N PRO A 33 23.13 7.69 -11.96
CA PRO A 33 23.21 9.10 -12.33
C PRO A 33 21.91 9.87 -12.08
N ALA A 34 20.74 9.25 -12.33
CA ALA A 34 19.44 9.85 -12.04
C ALA A 34 19.19 9.94 -10.53
N LEU A 35 19.50 8.89 -9.77
CA LEU A 35 19.39 8.88 -8.32
C LEU A 35 20.27 9.97 -7.68
N MET A 36 21.47 10.19 -8.19
CA MET A 36 22.36 11.26 -7.74
C MET A 36 21.82 12.64 -8.11
N LYS A 37 21.43 12.86 -9.34
CA LYS A 37 20.85 14.12 -9.82
C LYS A 37 19.69 14.58 -8.97
N TYR A 38 18.81 13.67 -8.60
CA TYR A 38 17.60 13.96 -7.80
C TYR A 38 17.80 13.74 -6.30
N GLN A 39 19.02 13.57 -5.84
CA GLN A 39 19.38 13.44 -4.42
C GLN A 39 18.51 12.39 -3.70
N ALA A 40 18.39 11.19 -4.29
CA ALA A 40 17.51 10.11 -3.83
C ALA A 40 17.79 9.67 -2.38
N TRP A 41 19.00 9.96 -1.84
CA TRP A 41 19.37 9.68 -0.45
C TRP A 41 18.73 10.63 0.58
N ARG A 42 18.19 11.77 0.13
CA ARG A 42 17.45 12.68 1.01
C ARG A 42 16.03 12.19 1.21
N SER A 43 15.40 12.64 2.29
CA SER A 43 13.99 12.41 2.51
C SER A 43 13.12 13.39 1.71
N VAL A 44 11.86 12.99 1.43
CA VAL A 44 10.89 13.90 0.78
C VAL A 44 10.74 15.19 1.58
N TYR A 45 10.60 15.10 2.92
CA TYR A 45 10.50 16.28 3.76
C TYR A 45 11.72 17.19 3.63
N SER A 46 12.93 16.62 3.60
CA SER A 46 14.18 17.37 3.42
C SER A 46 14.24 18.09 2.07
N ILE A 47 13.81 17.42 0.98
CA ILE A 47 13.75 18.05 -0.35
C ILE A 47 12.70 19.17 -0.38
N VAL A 48 11.48 18.94 0.10
CA VAL A 48 10.43 19.96 0.19
C VAL A 48 10.94 21.19 0.96
N SER A 49 11.63 20.97 2.08
CA SER A 49 12.20 22.04 2.91
C SER A 49 13.25 22.89 2.19
N SER A 50 13.88 22.39 1.13
CA SER A 50 14.81 23.18 0.29
C SER A 50 14.08 24.18 -0.60
N TYR A 51 12.81 23.98 -0.88
CA TYR A 51 12.01 24.80 -1.77
C TYR A 51 10.98 25.67 -1.03
N VAL A 52 10.52 25.22 0.14
CA VAL A 52 9.41 25.83 0.89
C VAL A 52 9.84 26.12 2.31
N LYS A 53 9.55 27.34 2.80
CA LYS A 53 9.88 27.79 4.17
C LYS A 53 8.73 27.58 5.15
N ASP A 54 7.50 27.75 4.69
CA ASP A 54 6.29 27.58 5.52
C ASP A 54 6.13 26.12 5.95
N GLU A 55 5.99 25.89 7.24
CA GLU A 55 5.92 24.53 7.82
C GLU A 55 4.65 23.79 7.42
N LYS A 56 3.51 24.46 7.36
CA LYS A 56 2.24 23.83 6.94
C LYS A 56 2.29 23.38 5.47
N LEU A 57 2.95 24.17 4.63
CA LEU A 57 3.18 23.76 3.24
C LEU A 57 4.21 22.61 3.14
N ARG A 58 5.20 22.54 4.03
CA ARG A 58 6.11 21.38 4.09
C ARG A 58 5.37 20.11 4.47
N GLU A 59 4.48 20.17 5.45
CA GLU A 59 3.61 19.08 5.85
C GLU A 59 2.73 18.64 4.68
N ALA A 60 2.01 19.58 4.06
CA ALA A 60 1.11 19.33 2.93
C ALA A 60 1.82 18.77 1.69
N LEU A 61 3.08 19.15 1.45
CA LEU A 61 3.85 18.66 0.30
C LEU A 61 4.68 17.40 0.60
N SER A 62 4.77 16.95 1.84
CA SER A 62 5.53 15.76 2.21
C SER A 62 4.67 14.57 2.63
N PHE A 63 3.42 14.76 3.06
CA PHE A 63 2.58 13.68 3.59
C PHE A 63 2.29 12.57 2.55
N HIS A 64 2.39 12.85 1.26
CA HIS A 64 2.08 11.92 0.18
C HIS A 64 2.83 10.58 0.27
N THR A 65 3.99 10.55 0.94
CA THR A 65 4.70 9.30 1.18
C THR A 65 3.93 8.34 2.09
N LEU A 66 3.04 8.86 2.95
CA LEU A 66 2.17 8.03 3.80
C LEU A 66 1.19 7.20 2.97
N LEU A 67 0.81 7.68 1.77
CA LEU A 67 -0.07 6.95 0.85
C LEU A 67 0.56 5.66 0.29
N VAL A 68 1.85 5.50 0.48
CA VAL A 68 2.62 4.29 0.09
C VAL A 68 3.36 3.66 1.27
N GLY A 69 2.95 4.00 2.49
CA GLY A 69 3.50 3.43 3.72
C GLY A 69 4.86 3.98 4.14
N GLY A 70 5.26 5.13 3.62
CA GLY A 70 6.57 5.73 3.89
C GLY A 70 6.53 6.91 4.85
N ASN A 71 7.47 6.98 5.79
CA ASN A 71 7.68 8.14 6.65
C ASN A 71 8.27 9.29 5.84
N PRO A 72 7.63 10.46 5.74
CA PRO A 72 8.17 11.64 5.04
C PRO A 72 9.58 12.04 5.45
N MET A 73 9.98 11.72 6.70
CA MET A 73 11.29 12.06 7.26
C MET A 73 12.42 11.10 6.83
N SER A 74 12.07 9.90 6.30
CA SER A 74 13.05 8.87 5.89
C SER A 74 12.84 8.32 4.49
N THR A 75 11.64 8.45 3.93
CA THR A 75 11.32 7.98 2.58
C THR A 75 12.09 8.79 1.54
N SER A 76 12.70 8.08 0.59
CA SER A 76 13.52 8.68 -0.48
C SER A 76 12.81 9.81 -1.22
N ALA A 77 13.54 10.87 -1.53
CA ALA A 77 13.08 12.02 -2.30
C ALA A 77 12.49 11.66 -3.67
N ILE A 78 12.77 10.47 -4.21
CA ILE A 78 12.16 9.95 -5.44
C ILE A 78 10.64 9.91 -5.33
N TYR A 79 10.07 9.66 -4.16
CA TYR A 79 8.61 9.62 -3.96
C TYR A 79 7.92 10.99 -4.09
N ALA A 80 8.66 12.09 -4.24
CA ALA A 80 8.10 13.37 -4.66
C ALA A 80 7.45 13.33 -6.06
N LEU A 81 7.71 12.27 -6.84
CA LEU A 81 7.05 12.00 -8.14
C LEU A 81 5.52 11.95 -8.04
N ILE A 82 4.96 11.62 -6.88
CA ILE A 82 3.51 11.51 -6.65
C ILE A 82 2.82 12.83 -7.00
N HIS A 83 3.40 13.98 -6.68
CA HIS A 83 2.83 15.29 -7.03
C HIS A 83 2.66 15.50 -8.54
N THR A 84 3.55 14.93 -9.36
CA THR A 84 3.42 15.01 -10.81
C THR A 84 2.34 14.07 -11.33
N ILE A 85 2.21 12.87 -10.75
CA ILE A 85 1.13 11.95 -11.08
C ILE A 85 -0.21 12.62 -10.84
N GLU A 86 -0.41 13.23 -9.68
CA GLU A 86 -1.66 13.91 -9.33
C GLU A 86 -1.92 15.15 -10.21
N LYS A 87 -0.89 15.98 -10.43
CA LYS A 87 -1.03 17.23 -11.17
C LYS A 87 -1.24 17.04 -12.68
N GLU A 88 -0.48 16.14 -13.31
CA GLU A 88 -0.52 15.93 -14.77
C GLU A 88 -1.48 14.82 -15.17
N GLY A 89 -1.59 13.77 -14.36
CA GLY A 89 -2.50 12.65 -14.60
C GLY A 89 -3.92 12.88 -14.08
N GLY A 90 -4.08 13.75 -13.09
CA GLY A 90 -5.32 13.92 -12.33
C GLY A 90 -5.57 12.80 -11.34
N VAL A 91 -6.59 12.98 -10.51
CA VAL A 91 -7.08 11.97 -9.59
C VAL A 91 -8.45 11.51 -10.07
N TRP A 92 -8.57 10.25 -10.44
CA TRP A 92 -9.75 9.65 -11.03
C TRP A 92 -10.43 8.70 -10.07
N PHE A 93 -11.75 8.71 -10.08
CA PHE A 93 -12.58 7.82 -9.30
C PHE A 93 -13.47 7.00 -10.22
N ALA A 94 -13.46 5.67 -10.06
CA ALA A 94 -14.32 4.79 -10.85
C ALA A 94 -15.78 4.95 -10.40
N LYS A 95 -16.71 5.20 -11.32
CA LYS A 95 -18.13 5.23 -11.00
C LYS A 95 -18.56 3.89 -10.37
N GLY A 96 -19.21 3.93 -9.23
CA GLY A 96 -19.54 2.77 -8.42
C GLY A 96 -18.41 2.27 -7.51
N GLY A 97 -17.30 3.04 -7.38
CA GLY A 97 -16.18 2.76 -6.48
C GLY A 97 -15.07 1.89 -7.08
N THR A 98 -13.97 1.76 -6.35
CA THR A 98 -12.78 0.99 -6.78
C THR A 98 -13.11 -0.47 -7.07
N ASN A 99 -14.10 -1.04 -6.39
CA ASN A 99 -14.55 -2.42 -6.65
C ASN A 99 -15.04 -2.62 -8.09
N ARG A 100 -15.61 -1.60 -8.73
CA ARG A 100 -16.02 -1.66 -10.15
C ARG A 100 -14.84 -1.81 -11.09
N LEU A 101 -13.71 -1.18 -10.77
CA LEU A 101 -12.47 -1.37 -11.52
C LEU A 101 -12.01 -2.83 -11.42
N VAL A 102 -12.00 -3.38 -10.20
CA VAL A 102 -11.62 -4.79 -9.96
C VAL A 102 -12.57 -5.72 -10.71
N ALA A 103 -13.89 -5.52 -10.61
CA ALA A 103 -14.88 -6.32 -11.32
C ALA A 103 -14.70 -6.29 -12.85
N ALA A 104 -14.38 -5.14 -13.41
CA ALA A 104 -14.10 -5.02 -14.85
C ALA A 104 -12.84 -5.79 -15.26
N MET A 105 -11.79 -5.78 -14.42
CA MET A 105 -10.58 -6.58 -14.64
C MET A 105 -10.87 -8.08 -14.58
N VAL A 106 -11.68 -8.52 -13.60
CA VAL A 106 -12.14 -9.92 -13.48
C VAL A 106 -12.88 -10.35 -14.74
N THR A 107 -13.90 -9.58 -15.17
CA THR A 107 -14.66 -9.87 -16.40
C THR A 107 -13.77 -9.97 -17.62
N HIS A 108 -12.76 -9.08 -17.71
CA HIS A 108 -11.80 -9.12 -18.83
C HIS A 108 -10.91 -10.38 -18.77
N PHE A 109 -10.43 -10.75 -17.59
CA PHE A 109 -9.62 -11.93 -17.37
C PHE A 109 -10.36 -13.21 -17.76
N GLU A 110 -11.62 -13.36 -17.32
CA GLU A 110 -12.47 -14.51 -17.66
C GLU A 110 -12.77 -14.59 -19.17
N ARG A 111 -13.01 -13.42 -19.81
CA ARG A 111 -13.19 -13.34 -21.27
C ARG A 111 -11.96 -13.79 -22.05
N LEU A 112 -10.77 -13.66 -21.47
CA LEU A 112 -9.51 -14.17 -22.03
C LEU A 112 -9.27 -15.66 -21.72
N GLY A 113 -10.22 -16.35 -21.08
CA GLY A 113 -10.11 -17.77 -20.74
C GLY A 113 -9.54 -18.05 -19.35
N GLY A 114 -9.30 -17.01 -18.55
CA GLY A 114 -8.86 -17.18 -17.16
C GLY A 114 -9.95 -17.73 -16.26
N THR A 115 -9.57 -18.46 -15.23
CA THR A 115 -10.49 -19.01 -14.22
C THR A 115 -10.19 -18.42 -12.85
N ILE A 116 -11.22 -18.00 -12.11
CA ILE A 116 -11.11 -17.48 -10.75
C ILE A 116 -11.77 -18.45 -9.77
N ARG A 117 -11.06 -18.80 -8.70
CA ARG A 117 -11.57 -19.56 -7.57
C ARG A 117 -11.58 -18.66 -6.33
N LEU A 118 -12.76 -18.37 -5.82
CA LEU A 118 -12.95 -17.60 -4.59
C LEU A 118 -13.27 -18.54 -3.43
N GLY A 119 -12.99 -18.09 -2.20
CA GLY A 119 -13.31 -18.83 -0.97
C GLY A 119 -12.44 -20.08 -0.75
N ASP A 120 -11.35 -20.24 -1.52
CA ASP A 120 -10.49 -21.42 -1.44
C ASP A 120 -9.00 -20.98 -1.40
N PRO A 121 -8.49 -20.54 -0.24
CA PRO A 121 -7.14 -20.03 -0.13
C PRO A 121 -6.09 -21.09 -0.45
N VAL A 122 -5.03 -20.66 -1.13
CA VAL A 122 -3.83 -21.49 -1.35
C VAL A 122 -3.20 -21.81 -0.01
N GLU A 123 -2.88 -23.08 0.21
CA GLU A 123 -2.23 -23.60 1.41
C GLU A 123 -0.75 -23.94 1.15
N GLU A 124 -0.42 -24.36 -0.07
CA GLU A 124 0.94 -24.73 -0.43
C GLU A 124 1.27 -24.39 -1.89
N ILE A 125 2.46 -23.87 -2.11
CA ILE A 125 3.14 -23.80 -3.40
C ILE A 125 4.08 -25.02 -3.46
N GLU A 126 3.67 -26.03 -4.21
CA GLU A 126 4.41 -27.28 -4.31
C GLU A 126 5.66 -27.13 -5.19
N THR A 127 6.79 -27.65 -4.68
CA THR A 127 8.07 -27.56 -5.40
C THR A 127 8.74 -28.92 -5.51
N ARG A 128 9.51 -29.09 -6.59
CA ARG A 128 10.45 -30.20 -6.76
C ARG A 128 11.85 -29.60 -6.98
N GLY A 129 12.69 -29.67 -5.94
CA GLY A 129 13.97 -28.96 -5.92
C GLY A 129 13.76 -27.45 -5.92
N ASP A 130 14.29 -26.78 -6.91
CA ASP A 130 14.20 -25.32 -7.14
C ASP A 130 13.13 -24.93 -8.17
N LYS A 131 12.13 -25.78 -8.42
CA LYS A 131 11.08 -25.55 -9.40
C LYS A 131 9.70 -25.72 -8.77
N VAL A 132 8.78 -24.75 -8.98
CA VAL A 132 7.36 -24.90 -8.71
C VAL A 132 6.79 -25.92 -9.68
N ILE A 133 5.96 -26.82 -9.16
CA ILE A 133 5.27 -27.87 -9.94
C ILE A 133 3.76 -27.80 -9.81
N GLY A 134 3.22 -27.06 -8.86
CA GLY A 134 1.79 -26.92 -8.65
C GLY A 134 1.45 -26.07 -7.45
N VAL A 135 0.16 -25.90 -7.24
CA VAL A 135 -0.43 -25.25 -6.07
C VAL A 135 -1.54 -26.12 -5.48
N ARG A 136 -1.67 -26.09 -4.15
CA ARG A 136 -2.70 -26.80 -3.42
C ARG A 136 -3.45 -25.81 -2.51
N THR A 137 -4.77 -25.95 -2.44
CA THR A 137 -5.65 -25.11 -1.63
C THR A 137 -6.14 -25.84 -0.37
N LYS A 138 -6.71 -25.09 0.57
CA LYS A 138 -7.28 -25.64 1.82
C LYS A 138 -8.39 -26.66 1.59
N SER A 139 -9.15 -26.55 0.50
CA SER A 139 -10.18 -27.56 0.14
C SER A 139 -9.59 -28.88 -0.35
N GLY A 140 -8.27 -28.94 -0.57
CA GLY A 140 -7.59 -30.10 -1.18
C GLY A 140 -7.56 -30.06 -2.70
N TRP A 141 -8.13 -29.01 -3.35
CA TRP A 141 -7.97 -28.83 -4.77
C TRP A 141 -6.49 -28.56 -5.12
N ARG A 142 -6.04 -29.19 -6.18
CA ARG A 142 -4.66 -29.12 -6.64
C ARG A 142 -4.59 -28.86 -8.14
N MET A 143 -3.64 -28.07 -8.58
CA MET A 143 -3.36 -27.84 -10.00
C MET A 143 -1.85 -27.84 -10.25
N ASP A 144 -1.44 -28.64 -11.24
CA ASP A 144 -0.08 -28.55 -11.78
C ASP A 144 0.07 -27.24 -12.57
N CYS A 145 1.22 -26.60 -12.46
CA CYS A 145 1.52 -25.38 -13.21
C CYS A 145 3.01 -25.27 -13.54
N ASP A 146 3.29 -24.67 -14.69
CA ASP A 146 4.67 -24.41 -15.15
C ASP A 146 5.28 -23.20 -14.45
N MET A 147 4.44 -22.24 -14.04
CA MET A 147 4.82 -21.02 -13.37
C MET A 147 3.76 -20.63 -12.33
N ALA A 148 4.19 -20.06 -11.21
CA ALA A 148 3.28 -19.46 -10.21
C ALA A 148 3.67 -18.02 -9.93
N ALA A 149 2.67 -17.14 -9.80
CA ALA A 149 2.82 -15.76 -9.38
C ALA A 149 2.01 -15.50 -8.12
N SER A 150 2.67 -15.14 -7.01
CA SER A 150 2.00 -14.80 -5.76
C SER A 150 1.77 -13.29 -5.65
N ASN A 151 0.52 -12.90 -5.37
CA ASN A 151 0.15 -11.56 -4.94
C ASN A 151 -0.10 -11.49 -3.43
N GLY A 152 0.12 -12.58 -2.70
CA GLY A 152 0.06 -12.62 -1.25
C GLY A 152 1.17 -11.80 -0.60
N ASP A 153 1.02 -11.51 0.70
CA ASP A 153 2.11 -10.91 1.46
C ASP A 153 3.39 -11.75 1.31
N LEU A 154 4.55 -11.08 1.18
CA LEU A 154 5.83 -11.76 0.97
C LEU A 154 6.17 -12.73 2.11
N MET A 155 5.95 -12.30 3.36
CA MET A 155 6.21 -13.14 4.52
C MET A 155 5.28 -14.35 4.53
N HIS A 156 3.99 -14.14 4.24
CA HIS A 156 3.01 -15.23 4.12
C HIS A 156 3.42 -16.21 3.03
N THR A 157 3.76 -15.71 1.83
CA THR A 157 4.16 -16.58 0.72
C THR A 157 5.36 -17.45 1.06
N TYR A 158 6.43 -16.88 1.61
CA TYR A 158 7.63 -17.65 1.93
C TYR A 158 7.50 -18.53 3.18
N LYS A 159 6.84 -18.01 4.22
CA LYS A 159 6.74 -18.68 5.51
C LYS A 159 5.66 -19.76 5.53
N ASP A 160 4.50 -19.44 4.94
CA ASP A 160 3.29 -20.24 5.15
C ASP A 160 2.91 -21.07 3.91
N LEU A 161 3.27 -20.60 2.68
CA LEU A 161 2.94 -21.31 1.44
C LEU A 161 4.12 -22.10 0.86
N LEU A 162 5.36 -21.78 1.22
CA LEU A 162 6.58 -22.45 0.70
C LEU A 162 7.26 -23.28 1.80
N THR A 163 6.46 -23.96 2.62
CA THR A 163 6.90 -24.66 3.82
C THR A 163 7.78 -25.87 3.54
N SER A 164 7.54 -26.56 2.43
CA SER A 164 8.30 -27.77 2.00
C SER A 164 9.66 -27.44 1.38
N ASN A 165 10.00 -26.16 1.16
CA ASN A 165 11.22 -25.73 0.48
C ASN A 165 12.14 -24.90 1.41
N LYS A 166 13.43 -25.27 1.48
CA LYS A 166 14.44 -24.52 2.23
C LYS A 166 14.57 -23.03 1.82
N ARG A 167 14.13 -22.67 0.61
CA ARG A 167 14.08 -21.28 0.15
C ARG A 167 13.10 -20.47 1.01
N GLY A 168 11.94 -21.05 1.33
CA GLY A 168 10.94 -20.41 2.20
C GLY A 168 11.53 -20.00 3.55
N GLU A 169 12.24 -20.91 4.23
CA GLU A 169 12.91 -20.64 5.50
C GLU A 169 13.96 -19.52 5.39
N ARG A 170 14.84 -19.60 4.36
CA ARG A 170 15.90 -18.60 4.14
C ARG A 170 15.34 -17.21 3.86
N ALA A 171 14.32 -17.12 2.99
CA ALA A 171 13.67 -15.86 2.64
C ALA A 171 12.93 -15.26 3.86
N THR A 172 12.20 -16.07 4.61
CA THR A 172 11.56 -15.69 5.88
C THR A 172 12.55 -15.06 6.85
N LYS A 173 13.72 -15.70 7.05
CA LYS A 173 14.78 -15.16 7.92
C LYS A 173 15.33 -13.82 7.44
N SER A 174 15.44 -13.62 6.12
CA SER A 174 15.85 -12.36 5.52
C SER A 174 14.79 -11.27 5.71
N LEU A 175 13.51 -11.59 5.44
CA LEU A 175 12.38 -10.66 5.55
C LEU A 175 12.14 -10.18 6.98
N ARG A 176 12.39 -11.00 8.00
CA ARG A 176 12.34 -10.60 9.42
C ARG A 176 13.27 -9.46 9.79
N ARG A 177 14.33 -9.21 8.99
CA ARG A 177 15.30 -8.12 9.19
C ARG A 177 14.94 -6.86 8.44
N LYS A 178 13.90 -6.91 7.62
CA LYS A 178 13.41 -5.76 6.84
C LYS A 178 12.52 -4.86 7.69
N SER A 179 12.44 -3.59 7.31
CA SER A 179 11.49 -2.63 7.88
C SER A 179 10.14 -2.78 7.18
N TRP A 180 9.09 -2.97 7.97
CA TRP A 180 7.72 -3.09 7.48
C TRP A 180 6.99 -1.76 7.64
N SER A 181 6.09 -1.48 6.72
CA SER A 181 5.30 -0.25 6.73
C SER A 181 4.39 -0.19 7.96
N PRO A 182 3.92 0.99 8.34
CA PRO A 182 2.89 1.10 9.35
C PRO A 182 1.60 0.39 8.90
N SER A 183 0.71 0.25 9.84
CA SER A 183 -0.65 -0.19 9.62
C SER A 183 -1.61 1.00 9.55
N LEU A 184 -2.89 0.69 9.40
CA LEU A 184 -3.98 1.65 9.35
C LEU A 184 -5.09 1.22 10.32
N PHE A 185 -5.76 2.22 10.88
CA PHE A 185 -7.10 2.07 11.41
C PHE A 185 -8.06 2.78 10.46
N VAL A 186 -9.07 2.09 9.97
CA VAL A 186 -10.01 2.64 8.97
C VAL A 186 -11.43 2.53 9.51
N LEU A 187 -12.03 3.68 9.81
CA LEU A 187 -13.43 3.77 10.24
C LEU A 187 -14.33 4.03 9.03
N HIS A 188 -15.26 3.13 8.77
CA HIS A 188 -16.29 3.28 7.74
C HIS A 188 -17.59 3.77 8.35
N LEU A 189 -18.22 4.75 7.69
CA LEU A 189 -19.44 5.39 8.15
C LEU A 189 -20.46 5.51 7.01
N GLY A 190 -21.68 5.05 7.26
CA GLY A 190 -22.88 5.45 6.52
C GLY A 190 -23.72 6.38 7.37
N ILE A 191 -23.90 7.62 6.92
CA ILE A 191 -24.53 8.68 7.74
C ILE A 191 -25.69 9.37 7.00
N LYS A 192 -26.69 9.77 7.73
CA LYS A 192 -27.84 10.55 7.23
C LYS A 192 -27.46 12.01 7.06
N GLY A 193 -27.64 12.52 5.86
CA GLY A 193 -27.32 13.89 5.48
C GLY A 193 -26.32 13.96 4.32
N THR A 194 -26.14 15.14 3.77
CA THR A 194 -25.21 15.42 2.67
C THR A 194 -24.33 16.62 2.99
N TRP A 195 -23.06 16.54 2.60
CA TRP A 195 -22.05 17.59 2.90
C TRP A 195 -21.30 18.01 1.63
N PRO A 196 -21.93 18.78 0.73
CA PRO A 196 -21.28 19.19 -0.54
C PRO A 196 -20.04 20.06 -0.31
N GLY A 197 -19.89 20.67 0.86
CA GLY A 197 -18.70 21.44 1.25
C GLY A 197 -17.50 20.58 1.70
N ILE A 198 -17.69 19.28 1.92
CA ILE A 198 -16.57 18.36 2.22
C ILE A 198 -16.13 17.72 0.91
N PRO A 199 -14.88 17.93 0.44
CA PRO A 199 -14.41 17.38 -0.82
C PRO A 199 -14.28 15.85 -0.75
N HIS A 200 -14.14 15.22 -1.92
CA HIS A 200 -13.97 13.78 -2.06
C HIS A 200 -12.80 13.23 -1.22
N HIS A 201 -11.68 13.95 -1.21
CA HIS A 201 -10.50 13.65 -0.39
C HIS A 201 -10.15 14.84 0.48
N MET A 202 -9.92 14.59 1.76
CA MET A 202 -9.49 15.63 2.71
C MET A 202 -8.46 15.06 3.69
N ILE A 203 -7.44 15.84 3.98
CA ILE A 203 -6.50 15.55 5.06
C ILE A 203 -6.74 16.52 6.20
N LEU A 204 -6.97 16.00 7.38
CA LEU A 204 -7.05 16.75 8.62
C LEU A 204 -5.75 16.58 9.38
N PHE A 205 -4.82 17.52 9.23
CA PHE A 205 -3.57 17.46 9.97
C PHE A 205 -3.78 17.65 11.47
N GLY A 206 -3.09 16.82 12.25
CA GLY A 206 -2.98 16.96 13.70
C GLY A 206 -1.94 18.03 14.08
N PRO A 207 -1.88 18.42 15.37
CA PRO A 207 -1.00 19.51 15.82
C PRO A 207 0.49 19.14 15.84
N ARG A 208 0.84 17.85 15.91
CA ARG A 208 2.23 17.38 16.07
C ARG A 208 2.69 16.51 14.88
N TYR A 209 2.74 17.06 13.66
CA TYR A 209 3.05 16.26 12.46
C TYR A 209 4.29 15.37 12.63
N LYS A 210 5.43 15.93 13.01
CA LYS A 210 6.67 15.15 13.22
C LYS A 210 6.58 14.20 14.41
N GLY A 211 6.00 14.66 15.52
CA GLY A 211 5.80 13.86 16.72
C GLY A 211 4.89 12.67 16.48
N LEU A 212 3.80 12.86 15.73
CA LEU A 212 2.91 11.78 15.28
C LEU A 212 3.66 10.73 14.46
N LEU A 213 4.51 11.18 13.52
CA LEU A 213 5.31 10.25 12.70
C LEU A 213 6.34 9.48 13.55
N ASP A 214 6.95 10.14 14.53
CA ASP A 214 7.85 9.46 15.47
C ASP A 214 7.10 8.44 16.34
N ASP A 215 5.90 8.74 16.79
CA ASP A 215 5.05 7.80 17.55
C ASP A 215 4.74 6.54 16.72
N ILE A 216 4.40 6.69 15.45
CA ILE A 216 4.04 5.57 14.56
C ILE A 216 5.27 4.78 14.10
N TYR A 217 6.32 5.46 13.64
CA TYR A 217 7.44 4.82 12.94
C TYR A 217 8.62 4.43 13.85
N LYS A 218 8.78 5.12 15.01
CA LYS A 218 9.91 4.90 15.92
C LYS A 218 9.48 4.36 17.27
N ASN A 219 8.55 5.05 17.96
CA ASN A 219 8.20 4.75 19.33
C ASN A 219 7.24 3.56 19.46
N GLY A 220 6.43 3.27 18.43
CA GLY A 220 5.47 2.18 18.46
C GLY A 220 4.37 2.39 19.50
N VAL A 221 3.84 3.59 19.61
CA VAL A 221 2.77 3.93 20.54
C VAL A 221 1.52 4.38 19.79
N LEU A 222 0.34 4.21 20.39
CA LEU A 222 -0.89 4.79 19.88
C LEU A 222 -0.89 6.29 20.21
N PRO A 223 -0.85 7.18 19.18
CA PRO A 223 -0.73 8.61 19.42
C PRO A 223 -1.94 9.19 20.15
N GLN A 224 -1.71 10.25 20.94
CA GLN A 224 -2.79 11.02 21.57
C GLN A 224 -3.51 11.94 20.58
N ASP A 225 -2.80 12.42 19.57
CA ASP A 225 -3.33 13.17 18.43
C ASP A 225 -3.05 12.40 17.13
N PHE A 226 -3.80 12.69 16.09
CA PHE A 226 -3.63 12.03 14.80
C PHE A 226 -3.94 12.97 13.64
N SER A 227 -3.32 12.69 12.49
CA SER A 227 -3.76 13.22 11.22
C SER A 227 -4.69 12.20 10.59
N LEU A 228 -5.82 12.67 10.04
CA LEU A 228 -6.83 11.81 9.44
C LEU A 228 -6.90 12.05 7.94
N TYR A 229 -7.01 10.97 7.17
CA TYR A 229 -7.47 11.06 5.80
C TYR A 229 -8.96 10.73 5.76
N LEU A 230 -9.74 11.62 5.19
CA LEU A 230 -11.18 11.48 4.99
C LEU A 230 -11.48 11.27 3.51
N HIS A 231 -12.20 10.21 3.20
CA HIS A 231 -12.72 9.89 1.87
C HIS A 231 -14.24 10.02 1.86
N HIS A 232 -14.75 10.89 1.00
CA HIS A 232 -16.18 11.21 0.84
C HIS A 232 -16.64 10.95 -0.59
N PRO A 233 -16.80 9.67 -1.01
CA PRO A 233 -17.08 9.35 -2.40
C PRO A 233 -18.45 9.78 -2.88
N THR A 234 -19.44 9.87 -1.99
CA THR A 234 -20.82 10.26 -2.34
C THR A 234 -20.96 11.69 -2.84
N VAL A 235 -20.00 12.59 -2.59
CA VAL A 235 -19.99 13.93 -3.19
C VAL A 235 -19.71 13.88 -4.70
N THR A 236 -19.02 12.84 -5.17
CA THR A 236 -18.70 12.63 -6.59
C THR A 236 -19.66 11.65 -7.26
N ASP A 237 -20.05 10.60 -6.56
CA ASP A 237 -20.96 9.55 -7.02
C ASP A 237 -22.06 9.30 -5.97
N PRO A 238 -23.19 10.02 -6.05
CA PRO A 238 -24.29 9.86 -5.09
C PRO A 238 -24.90 8.44 -5.06
N SER A 239 -24.67 7.62 -6.09
CA SER A 239 -25.21 6.25 -6.14
C SER A 239 -24.58 5.30 -5.10
N LEU A 240 -23.54 5.75 -4.40
CA LEU A 240 -22.85 4.98 -3.35
C LEU A 240 -23.52 5.05 -1.98
N ALA A 241 -24.66 5.75 -1.85
CA ALA A 241 -25.49 5.77 -0.66
C ALA A 241 -26.97 5.90 -1.04
N PRO A 242 -27.91 5.57 -0.14
CA PRO A 242 -29.32 5.94 -0.29
C PRO A 242 -29.50 7.47 -0.42
N GLU A 243 -30.60 7.89 -1.03
CA GLU A 243 -30.92 9.31 -1.18
C GLU A 243 -30.91 10.04 0.18
N GLY A 244 -30.30 11.21 0.21
CA GLY A 244 -30.15 12.01 1.43
C GLY A 244 -29.13 11.46 2.44
N CYS A 245 -28.31 10.47 2.04
CA CYS A 245 -27.26 9.88 2.86
C CYS A 245 -25.86 10.08 2.23
N SER A 246 -24.83 9.92 3.03
CA SER A 246 -23.44 9.95 2.61
C SER A 246 -22.66 8.78 3.19
N THR A 247 -21.62 8.37 2.46
CA THR A 247 -20.63 7.43 2.95
C THR A 247 -19.30 8.14 3.14
N PHE A 248 -18.62 7.76 4.23
CA PHE A 248 -17.24 8.20 4.51
C PHE A 248 -16.41 7.00 4.91
N TYR A 249 -15.12 7.02 4.61
CA TYR A 249 -14.17 6.35 5.47
C TYR A 249 -13.12 7.32 5.98
N VAL A 250 -12.67 7.07 7.20
CA VAL A 250 -11.70 7.88 7.91
C VAL A 250 -10.53 6.99 8.27
N LEU A 251 -9.36 7.34 7.77
CA LEU A 251 -8.15 6.56 7.97
C LEU A 251 -7.21 7.30 8.91
N ALA A 252 -6.78 6.61 9.96
CA ALA A 252 -5.71 7.02 10.85
C ALA A 252 -4.51 6.07 10.68
N PRO A 253 -3.31 6.55 10.34
CA PRO A 253 -2.12 5.73 10.34
C PRO A 253 -1.74 5.34 11.77
N VAL A 254 -1.41 4.07 11.98
CA VAL A 254 -1.00 3.51 13.27
C VAL A 254 0.23 2.62 13.11
N ALA A 255 0.99 2.41 14.18
CA ALA A 255 2.10 1.47 14.15
C ALA A 255 1.62 0.04 13.83
N HIS A 256 2.41 -0.74 13.11
CA HIS A 256 2.12 -2.16 12.91
C HIS A 256 2.31 -2.95 14.21
N MET A 257 1.66 -4.11 14.35
CA MET A 257 1.62 -4.92 15.58
C MET A 257 2.99 -5.35 16.10
N GLY A 258 4.01 -5.43 15.26
CA GLY A 258 5.37 -5.74 15.71
C GLY A 258 6.07 -4.58 16.42
N LYS A 259 5.61 -3.34 16.24
CA LYS A 259 6.09 -2.15 16.97
C LYS A 259 5.20 -1.78 18.15
N ALA A 260 3.89 -1.84 17.95
CA ALA A 260 2.88 -1.58 18.97
C ALA A 260 2.00 -2.83 19.13
N PRO A 261 2.32 -3.74 20.04
CA PRO A 261 1.55 -4.97 20.28
C PRO A 261 0.29 -4.64 21.09
N LEU A 262 -0.62 -3.87 20.49
CA LEU A 262 -1.91 -3.51 21.07
C LEU A 262 -2.92 -4.62 20.82
N ASP A 263 -3.83 -4.81 21.75
CA ASP A 263 -4.96 -5.74 21.63
C ASP A 263 -6.07 -5.10 20.77
N TRP A 264 -5.95 -5.24 19.46
CA TRP A 264 -6.90 -4.69 18.50
C TRP A 264 -8.25 -5.45 18.46
N ASP A 265 -8.29 -6.70 18.96
CA ASP A 265 -9.53 -7.48 19.11
C ASP A 265 -10.26 -7.11 20.42
N GLY A 266 -9.63 -6.35 21.33
CA GLY A 266 -10.21 -5.78 22.54
C GLY A 266 -10.70 -4.33 22.34
N ASP A 267 -10.65 -3.56 23.42
CA ASP A 267 -11.24 -2.20 23.49
C ASP A 267 -10.46 -1.12 22.72
N VAL A 268 -9.24 -1.39 22.25
CA VAL A 268 -8.38 -0.38 21.61
C VAL A 268 -9.02 0.17 20.33
N GLY A 269 -9.63 -0.71 19.52
CA GLY A 269 -10.32 -0.32 18.29
C GLY A 269 -11.50 0.60 18.55
N GLU A 270 -12.34 0.24 19.53
CA GLU A 270 -13.49 1.05 19.94
C GLU A 270 -13.07 2.40 20.53
N ALA A 271 -12.07 2.41 21.40
CA ALA A 271 -11.54 3.64 21.99
C ALA A 271 -10.97 4.60 20.92
N LEU A 272 -10.27 4.08 19.93
CA LEU A 272 -9.75 4.89 18.82
C LEU A 272 -10.87 5.41 17.93
N LYS A 273 -11.89 4.60 17.65
CA LYS A 273 -13.10 5.01 16.91
C LYS A 273 -13.76 6.22 17.59
N GLU A 274 -14.00 6.13 18.90
CA GLU A 274 -14.64 7.23 19.65
C GLU A 274 -13.81 8.53 19.58
N ARG A 275 -12.50 8.45 19.71
CA ARG A 275 -11.60 9.62 19.57
C ARG A 275 -11.64 10.21 18.17
N ILE A 276 -11.74 9.38 17.12
CA ILE A 276 -11.89 9.84 15.73
C ILE A 276 -13.24 10.54 15.57
N LEU A 277 -14.32 9.99 16.12
CA LEU A 277 -15.65 10.60 16.06
C LEU A 277 -15.67 11.95 16.79
N ASP A 278 -15.01 12.08 17.97
CA ASP A 278 -14.85 13.36 18.68
C ASP A 278 -14.16 14.41 17.78
N GLU A 279 -13.11 14.01 17.07
CA GLU A 279 -12.37 14.91 16.19
C GLU A 279 -13.18 15.35 14.97
N LEU A 280 -13.95 14.42 14.38
CA LEU A 280 -14.86 14.72 13.27
C LEU A 280 -16.00 15.63 13.69
N GLU A 281 -16.60 15.38 14.86
CA GLU A 281 -17.69 16.18 15.41
C GLU A 281 -17.23 17.62 15.70
N ARG A 282 -16.06 17.75 16.30
CA ARG A 282 -15.45 19.04 16.61
C ARG A 282 -15.05 19.85 15.36
N ARG A 283 -14.59 19.22 14.29
CA ARG A 283 -13.95 19.90 13.14
C ARG A 283 -14.78 19.98 11.87
N LEU A 284 -15.67 19.02 11.61
CA LEU A 284 -16.30 18.87 10.30
C LEU A 284 -17.81 18.69 10.33
N ILE A 285 -18.31 17.75 11.13
CA ILE A 285 -19.70 17.34 11.11
C ILE A 285 -20.25 17.37 12.53
N PRO A 286 -20.74 18.51 13.00
CA PRO A 286 -21.48 18.58 14.27
C PRO A 286 -22.61 17.54 14.26
N ASP A 287 -22.87 16.92 15.39
CA ASP A 287 -23.90 15.87 15.58
C ASP A 287 -23.65 14.57 14.79
N ILE A 288 -22.41 14.28 14.37
CA ILE A 288 -22.11 13.11 13.53
C ILE A 288 -22.67 11.82 14.14
N ARG A 289 -22.56 11.64 15.47
CA ARG A 289 -23.02 10.43 16.16
C ARG A 289 -24.52 10.19 16.00
N SER A 290 -25.34 11.23 16.08
CA SER A 290 -26.79 11.14 15.90
C SER A 290 -27.20 10.81 14.47
N ARG A 291 -26.30 10.95 13.52
CA ARG A 291 -26.52 10.72 12.08
C ARG A 291 -26.01 9.38 11.59
N ILE A 292 -25.23 8.65 12.39
CA ILE A 292 -24.69 7.33 12.01
C ILE A 292 -25.84 6.34 11.86
N MET A 293 -25.93 5.75 10.66
CA MET A 293 -26.86 4.69 10.31
C MET A 293 -26.18 3.33 10.38
N THR A 294 -24.92 3.28 9.96
CA THR A 294 -24.08 2.08 10.01
C THR A 294 -22.62 2.49 10.14
N GLN A 295 -21.86 1.69 10.86
CA GLN A 295 -20.42 1.88 11.00
C GLN A 295 -19.72 0.54 11.26
N PHE A 296 -18.49 0.47 10.83
CA PHE A 296 -17.54 -0.57 11.22
C PHE A 296 -16.12 -0.01 11.11
N HIS A 297 -15.18 -0.65 11.76
CA HIS A 297 -13.77 -0.30 11.61
C HIS A 297 -12.93 -1.51 11.21
N TYR A 298 -11.78 -1.23 10.60
CA TYR A 298 -10.79 -2.20 10.15
C TYR A 298 -9.46 -1.87 10.80
N THR A 299 -8.87 -2.82 11.49
CA THR A 299 -7.73 -2.67 12.39
C THR A 299 -6.47 -3.34 11.84
N PRO A 300 -5.29 -3.14 12.43
CA PRO A 300 -4.10 -3.93 12.11
C PRO A 300 -4.29 -5.45 12.25
N ALA A 301 -5.11 -5.92 13.20
CA ALA A 301 -5.42 -7.34 13.34
C ALA A 301 -6.23 -7.86 12.12
N ASP A 302 -7.18 -7.06 11.63
CA ASP A 302 -7.95 -7.40 10.43
C ASP A 302 -7.08 -7.48 9.17
N PHE A 303 -6.13 -6.55 8.99
CA PHE A 303 -5.13 -6.65 7.91
C PHE A 303 -4.33 -7.96 8.01
N GLY A 304 -3.95 -8.37 9.23
CA GLY A 304 -3.27 -9.64 9.45
C GLY A 304 -4.13 -10.85 9.13
N ARG A 305 -5.38 -10.84 9.60
CA ARG A 305 -6.32 -11.97 9.46
C ARG A 305 -6.82 -12.12 8.02
N ASP A 306 -7.31 -11.06 7.41
CA ASP A 306 -8.04 -11.12 6.15
C ASP A 306 -7.13 -11.04 4.92
N LEU A 307 -5.99 -10.35 5.05
CA LEU A 307 -5.04 -10.16 3.95
C LEU A 307 -3.72 -10.90 4.16
N SER A 308 -3.59 -11.67 5.24
CA SER A 308 -2.33 -12.33 5.65
C SER A 308 -1.15 -11.36 5.74
N ALA A 309 -1.43 -10.06 5.97
CA ALA A 309 -0.42 -9.02 6.01
C ALA A 309 0.50 -9.19 7.23
N HIS A 310 1.79 -9.33 6.99
CA HIS A 310 2.75 -9.53 8.08
C HIS A 310 2.74 -8.35 9.05
N LEU A 311 2.58 -8.65 10.35
CA LEU A 311 2.43 -7.67 11.42
C LEU A 311 1.23 -6.71 11.25
N GLY A 312 0.27 -7.05 10.40
CA GLY A 312 -0.82 -6.15 10.03
C GLY A 312 -0.38 -4.92 9.23
N SER A 313 0.81 -4.95 8.59
CA SER A 313 1.31 -3.82 7.79
C SER A 313 0.43 -3.59 6.56
N ALA A 314 0.02 -2.33 6.33
CA ALA A 314 -0.93 -2.02 5.26
C ALA A 314 -0.29 -1.92 3.86
N PHE A 315 1.04 -1.75 3.77
CA PHE A 315 1.76 -1.47 2.51
C PHE A 315 2.96 -2.40 2.26
N SER A 316 3.06 -3.51 3.00
CA SER A 316 4.20 -4.43 2.96
C SER A 316 5.51 -3.74 3.40
N LEU A 317 6.60 -3.87 2.67
CA LEU A 317 7.90 -3.28 3.03
C LEU A 317 7.89 -1.75 2.98
N GLU A 318 8.47 -1.09 4.00
CA GLU A 318 8.63 0.36 4.04
C GLU A 318 9.47 0.86 2.84
N PRO A 319 9.06 1.95 2.15
CA PRO A 319 9.73 2.45 0.94
C PRO A 319 10.96 3.31 1.26
N VAL A 320 11.87 2.81 2.06
CA VAL A 320 13.18 3.44 2.32
C VAL A 320 14.17 3.08 1.22
N LEU A 321 15.18 3.92 1.00
CA LEU A 321 16.09 3.79 -0.14
C LEU A 321 16.73 2.40 -0.24
N TRP A 322 17.21 1.86 0.90
CA TRP A 322 17.84 0.53 0.97
C TRP A 322 16.87 -0.66 0.93
N GLN A 323 15.59 -0.40 0.68
CA GLN A 323 14.53 -1.39 0.42
C GLN A 323 13.72 -1.03 -0.83
N SER A 324 14.27 -0.23 -1.73
CA SER A 324 13.63 0.22 -2.97
C SER A 324 14.40 -0.25 -4.20
N ALA A 325 13.78 -0.27 -5.35
CA ALA A 325 14.33 -0.74 -6.62
C ALA A 325 14.98 -2.14 -6.49
N TYR A 326 16.22 -2.34 -6.87
CA TYR A 326 16.94 -3.62 -6.77
C TYR A 326 17.00 -4.19 -5.34
N MET A 327 17.01 -3.34 -4.30
CA MET A 327 17.06 -3.78 -2.90
C MET A 327 15.69 -4.23 -2.35
N ARG A 328 14.62 -4.02 -3.11
CA ARG A 328 13.28 -4.54 -2.79
C ARG A 328 13.21 -6.01 -3.21
N ALA A 329 12.24 -6.75 -2.66
CA ALA A 329 12.02 -8.12 -3.13
C ALA A 329 11.76 -8.12 -4.65
N HIS A 330 12.44 -9.01 -5.37
CA HIS A 330 12.38 -9.09 -6.82
C HIS A 330 11.03 -9.62 -7.30
N ASN A 331 10.64 -9.28 -8.50
CA ASN A 331 9.42 -9.79 -9.14
C ASN A 331 9.53 -11.28 -9.56
N ARG A 332 10.73 -11.87 -9.53
CA ARG A 332 11.01 -13.29 -9.68
C ARG A 332 11.89 -13.75 -8.52
N ASP A 333 11.63 -14.92 -7.96
CA ASP A 333 12.46 -15.48 -6.90
C ASP A 333 13.88 -15.76 -7.40
N ASP A 334 14.89 -15.49 -6.55
CA ASP A 334 16.31 -15.62 -6.91
C ASP A 334 16.76 -17.08 -7.03
N ALA A 335 16.05 -18.03 -6.41
CA ALA A 335 16.41 -19.44 -6.34
C ALA A 335 15.38 -20.38 -6.97
N ILE A 336 14.14 -19.92 -7.16
CA ILE A 336 13.05 -20.67 -7.80
C ILE A 336 12.61 -19.90 -9.05
N PRO A 337 13.22 -20.15 -10.21
CA PRO A 337 13.12 -19.28 -11.39
C PRO A 337 11.70 -19.17 -11.98
N ASN A 338 10.82 -20.12 -11.69
CA ASN A 338 9.41 -20.09 -12.11
C ASN A 338 8.43 -19.68 -11.00
N LEU A 339 8.92 -19.10 -9.89
CA LEU A 339 8.14 -18.44 -8.86
C LEU A 339 8.27 -16.92 -8.99
N TYR A 340 7.14 -16.25 -9.14
CA TYR A 340 7.06 -14.82 -9.36
C TYR A 340 6.26 -14.14 -8.25
N PHE A 341 6.49 -12.83 -8.09
CA PHE A 341 5.79 -11.98 -7.11
C PHE A 341 5.23 -10.74 -7.78
N VAL A 342 4.04 -10.33 -7.34
CA VAL A 342 3.37 -9.11 -7.78
C VAL A 342 2.83 -8.35 -6.59
N GLY A 343 2.53 -7.07 -6.78
CA GLY A 343 1.85 -6.25 -5.77
C GLY A 343 2.78 -5.40 -4.93
N ALA A 344 2.29 -4.99 -3.76
CA ALA A 344 2.94 -3.98 -2.91
C ALA A 344 4.31 -4.41 -2.36
N GLY A 345 4.54 -5.71 -2.18
CA GLY A 345 5.78 -6.23 -1.62
C GLY A 345 6.99 -6.10 -2.54
N THR A 346 6.78 -6.10 -3.87
CA THR A 346 7.84 -6.09 -4.89
C THR A 346 8.01 -4.70 -5.51
N HIS A 347 8.98 -4.57 -6.43
CA HIS A 347 9.13 -3.35 -7.21
C HIS A 347 7.93 -3.12 -8.15
N PRO A 348 7.44 -1.86 -8.32
CA PRO A 348 7.92 -0.62 -7.70
C PRO A 348 7.40 -0.37 -6.28
N GLY A 349 6.37 -1.04 -5.80
CA GLY A 349 5.85 -0.91 -4.45
C GLY A 349 4.34 -0.71 -4.37
N ALA A 350 3.88 -0.13 -3.26
CA ALA A 350 2.47 0.06 -2.93
C ALA A 350 1.78 1.17 -3.75
N GLY A 351 0.45 1.21 -3.66
CA GLY A 351 -0.44 2.11 -4.40
C GLY A 351 -0.89 1.52 -5.75
N ILE A 352 -2.07 1.89 -6.24
CA ILE A 352 -2.63 1.34 -7.50
C ILE A 352 -1.65 1.47 -8.67
N PRO A 353 -1.00 2.62 -8.91
CA PRO A 353 0.01 2.72 -9.98
C PRO A 353 1.21 1.79 -9.76
N GLY A 354 1.63 1.62 -8.50
CA GLY A 354 2.73 0.74 -8.12
C GLY A 354 2.41 -0.73 -8.37
N VAL A 355 1.27 -1.22 -7.90
CA VAL A 355 0.89 -2.64 -8.07
C VAL A 355 0.60 -3.01 -9.51
N VAL A 356 0.04 -2.09 -10.31
CA VAL A 356 -0.12 -2.29 -11.76
C VAL A 356 1.24 -2.31 -12.47
N GLY A 357 2.18 -1.43 -12.07
CA GLY A 357 3.56 -1.46 -12.55
C GLY A 357 4.26 -2.78 -12.23
N SER A 358 4.07 -3.29 -11.01
CA SER A 358 4.57 -4.60 -10.59
C SER A 358 4.01 -5.74 -11.44
N ALA A 359 2.69 -5.72 -11.70
CA ALA A 359 2.05 -6.72 -12.55
C ALA A 359 2.62 -6.72 -13.98
N LYS A 360 2.86 -5.53 -14.57
CA LYS A 360 3.50 -5.40 -15.89
C LYS A 360 4.92 -5.96 -15.91
N ALA A 361 5.73 -5.61 -14.89
CA ALA A 361 7.09 -6.10 -14.77
C ALA A 361 7.14 -7.63 -14.66
N THR A 362 6.27 -8.20 -13.82
CA THR A 362 6.18 -9.65 -13.62
C THR A 362 5.68 -10.37 -14.86
N ALA A 363 4.62 -9.85 -15.50
CA ALA A 363 4.09 -10.45 -16.74
C ALA A 363 5.14 -10.46 -17.86
N ALA A 364 5.95 -9.40 -18.00
CA ALA A 364 7.04 -9.37 -18.97
C ALA A 364 8.06 -10.49 -18.73
N LEU A 365 8.44 -10.73 -17.47
CA LEU A 365 9.35 -11.83 -17.10
C LEU A 365 8.76 -13.20 -17.39
N MET A 366 7.46 -13.39 -17.08
CA MET A 366 6.78 -14.67 -17.35
C MET A 366 6.65 -14.94 -18.84
N LEU A 367 6.34 -13.93 -19.66
CA LEU A 367 6.26 -14.05 -21.11
C LEU A 367 7.64 -14.34 -21.74
N GLU A 368 8.70 -13.70 -21.24
CA GLU A 368 10.07 -14.01 -21.67
C GLU A 368 10.43 -15.46 -21.40
N GLU A 369 10.05 -15.99 -20.24
CA GLU A 369 10.32 -17.40 -19.91
C GLU A 369 9.48 -18.37 -20.74
N ALA A 370 8.19 -18.04 -20.97
CA ALA A 370 7.29 -18.89 -21.76
C ALA A 370 7.69 -19.00 -23.26
N ASN A 371 8.49 -18.05 -23.75
CA ASN A 371 8.97 -18.02 -25.16
C ASN A 371 10.34 -18.69 -25.33
N LYS A 372 10.94 -19.23 -24.27
CA LYS A 372 12.19 -20.03 -24.31
C LYS A 372 11.90 -21.48 -24.53
#